data_931c26a0750be93045e08e96655a5fa8
#
_entry.id   931c26a0750be93045e08e96655a5fa8
#
_cell.length_a   1.000
_cell.length_b   1.000
_cell.length_c   1.000
_cell.angle_alpha   90.00
_cell.angle_beta   90.00
_cell.angle_gamma   90.00
#
_symmetry.space_group_name_H-M   'P 1'
#
loop_
_entity.id
_entity.type
_entity.pdbx_description
1 polymer ?
#
loop_
_entity_poly.entity_id
_entity_poly.type
_entity_poly.pdbx_seq_one_letter_code
_entity_poly.pdbx_strand_id
1 'polypeptide(L)'
;MRKRLKTSLIGRQIHYYVKVGSTQELAISLAENNPEASNGTVILAEQQDRGKGRMNRRWISPSGGIWLSIILKPKIPAKTGPLLSFIGALAVSDTIAQKTGLESNVKWPNDILINHKKVCGILLDIATKGSSIEYAVIGIGINANANIRKIIQYIDDYQESDVGVTSLKNELSGKYVSRPSFLKLLFERLEHYYALLEKEEKGSIVILNQIEKRLEMLNTIVTIQQTDNRIEGLALGLGLDGSLILKKKDGSLIEVRSGDARMGVIKQIRD
;
A
#
# COMPACT_ATOMS: atom_id res chain seq x y z
N MET A 1 12.39 3.58 -20.94
CA MET A 1 12.08 4.06 -19.56
C MET A 1 13.34 4.38 -18.76
N ARG A 2 14.33 3.48 -18.65
CA ARG A 2 15.56 3.66 -17.83
C ARG A 2 16.33 4.96 -18.06
N LYS A 3 16.57 5.38 -19.30
CA LYS A 3 17.37 6.59 -19.63
C LYS A 3 16.77 7.92 -19.15
N ARG A 4 15.56 7.92 -18.56
CA ARG A 4 14.85 9.14 -18.10
C ARG A 4 14.45 9.10 -16.63
N LEU A 5 14.83 8.05 -15.86
CA LEU A 5 14.59 8.01 -14.41
C LEU A 5 15.58 8.92 -13.70
N LYS A 6 15.06 9.71 -12.74
CA LYS A 6 15.87 10.58 -11.87
C LYS A 6 16.30 9.89 -10.57
N THR A 7 15.84 8.64 -10.37
CA THR A 7 16.20 7.84 -9.19
C THR A 7 17.62 7.35 -9.25
N SER A 8 18.25 7.20 -8.11
CA SER A 8 19.61 6.59 -7.95
C SER A 8 19.53 5.12 -7.56
N LEU A 9 18.43 4.68 -6.96
CA LEU A 9 18.21 3.37 -6.41
C LEU A 9 17.01 2.66 -7.05
N ILE A 10 15.80 3.15 -6.80
CA ILE A 10 14.55 2.47 -7.19
C ILE A 10 14.37 2.49 -8.71
N GLY A 11 14.16 1.29 -9.27
CA GLY A 11 13.92 1.11 -10.70
C GLY A 11 15.16 1.19 -11.58
N ARG A 12 16.38 1.18 -11.00
CA ARG A 12 17.63 1.03 -11.78
C ARG A 12 17.71 -0.34 -12.43
N GLN A 13 17.19 -1.36 -11.76
CA GLN A 13 16.96 -2.68 -12.29
C GLN A 13 15.47 -2.97 -12.34
N ILE A 14 14.94 -3.23 -13.54
CA ILE A 14 13.52 -3.54 -13.77
C ILE A 14 13.42 -4.83 -14.56
N HIS A 15 12.72 -5.80 -14.00
CA HIS A 15 12.30 -7.03 -14.68
C HIS A 15 10.84 -6.85 -15.08
N TYR A 16 10.58 -6.76 -16.38
CA TYR A 16 9.24 -6.61 -16.92
C TYR A 16 8.74 -7.90 -17.53
N TYR A 17 7.50 -8.25 -17.19
CA TYR A 17 6.82 -9.45 -17.67
C TYR A 17 5.47 -9.07 -18.27
N VAL A 18 5.11 -9.73 -19.38
CA VAL A 18 3.75 -9.61 -19.94
C VAL A 18 2.75 -10.29 -19.01
N LYS A 19 3.11 -11.46 -18.46
CA LYS A 19 2.25 -12.25 -17.59
C LYS A 19 3.09 -13.07 -16.61
N VAL A 20 2.68 -13.08 -15.33
CA VAL A 20 3.32 -13.86 -14.27
C VAL A 20 2.28 -14.42 -13.30
N GLY A 21 2.68 -15.36 -12.44
CA GLY A 21 1.87 -15.78 -11.30
C GLY A 21 1.67 -14.61 -10.33
N SER A 22 2.75 -14.12 -9.73
CA SER A 22 2.77 -12.99 -8.81
C SER A 22 4.11 -12.26 -8.87
N THR A 23 4.08 -10.93 -8.98
CA THR A 23 5.29 -10.09 -8.87
C THR A 23 5.89 -10.18 -7.48
N GLN A 24 5.05 -10.34 -6.44
CA GLN A 24 5.48 -10.46 -5.05
C GLN A 24 6.29 -11.76 -4.83
N GLU A 25 5.77 -12.90 -5.29
CA GLU A 25 6.47 -14.18 -5.19
C GLU A 25 7.80 -14.18 -5.93
N LEU A 26 7.82 -13.60 -7.14
CA LEU A 26 9.07 -13.46 -7.90
C LEU A 26 10.09 -12.57 -7.20
N ALA A 27 9.63 -11.45 -6.61
CA ALA A 27 10.52 -10.55 -5.89
C ALA A 27 11.09 -11.20 -4.62
N ILE A 28 10.26 -11.93 -3.85
CA ILE A 28 10.70 -12.69 -2.67
C ILE A 28 11.73 -13.74 -3.09
N SER A 29 11.39 -14.57 -4.08
CA SER A 29 12.30 -15.62 -4.57
C SER A 29 13.63 -15.04 -5.08
N LEU A 30 13.58 -13.88 -5.74
CA LEU A 30 14.80 -13.20 -6.19
C LEU A 30 15.64 -12.67 -5.02
N ALA A 31 15.00 -12.11 -3.98
CA ALA A 31 15.69 -11.61 -2.79
C ALA A 31 16.35 -12.73 -1.98
N GLU A 32 15.70 -13.89 -1.88
CA GLU A 32 16.21 -15.07 -1.15
C GLU A 32 17.34 -15.80 -1.88
N ASN A 33 17.19 -16.01 -3.19
CA ASN A 33 18.10 -16.87 -3.96
C ASN A 33 19.22 -16.09 -4.65
N ASN A 34 19.19 -14.77 -4.64
CA ASN A 34 20.24 -13.93 -5.21
C ASN A 34 20.67 -12.86 -4.20
N PRO A 35 21.72 -13.12 -3.40
CA PRO A 35 22.27 -12.13 -2.47
C PRO A 35 22.67 -10.80 -3.13
N GLU A 36 22.98 -10.84 -4.43
CA GLU A 36 23.32 -9.67 -5.24
C GLU A 36 22.07 -8.95 -5.80
N ALA A 37 20.86 -9.47 -5.55
CA ALA A 37 19.64 -8.74 -5.90
C ALA A 37 19.74 -7.33 -5.31
N SER A 38 19.83 -6.34 -6.19
CA SER A 38 20.13 -4.97 -5.76
C SER A 38 18.95 -4.35 -5.04
N ASN A 39 19.25 -3.59 -3.98
CA ASN A 39 18.29 -2.72 -3.33
C ASN A 39 17.63 -1.81 -4.38
N GLY A 40 16.30 -1.72 -4.39
CA GLY A 40 15.53 -0.96 -5.38
C GLY A 40 15.22 -1.71 -6.69
N THR A 41 15.48 -3.03 -6.78
CA THR A 41 15.07 -3.87 -7.92
C THR A 41 13.54 -3.94 -7.99
N VAL A 42 13.00 -3.75 -9.19
CA VAL A 42 11.55 -3.74 -9.46
C VAL A 42 11.16 -4.93 -10.34
N ILE A 43 10.16 -5.68 -9.90
CA ILE A 43 9.45 -6.67 -10.71
C ILE A 43 8.13 -6.02 -11.15
N LEU A 44 7.91 -5.90 -12.45
CA LEU A 44 6.72 -5.25 -13.04
C LEU A 44 6.03 -6.20 -13.99
N ALA A 45 4.71 -6.32 -13.91
CA ALA A 45 3.92 -7.17 -14.80
C ALA A 45 2.75 -6.41 -15.44
N GLU A 46 2.37 -6.82 -16.66
CA GLU A 46 1.12 -6.36 -17.31
C GLU A 46 -0.10 -7.08 -16.73
N GLN A 47 0.06 -8.35 -16.34
CA GLN A 47 -0.99 -9.19 -15.75
C GLN A 47 -0.42 -10.13 -14.69
N GLN A 48 -1.25 -10.49 -13.69
CA GLN A 48 -0.94 -11.55 -12.74
C GLN A 48 -2.10 -12.57 -12.68
N ASP A 49 -1.77 -13.85 -12.72
CA ASP A 49 -2.76 -14.94 -12.57
C ASP A 49 -3.08 -15.22 -11.09
N ARG A 50 -2.09 -15.05 -10.22
CA ARG A 50 -2.16 -15.34 -8.79
C ARG A 50 -1.66 -14.13 -7.98
N GLY A 51 -2.10 -12.92 -8.36
CA GLY A 51 -1.77 -11.73 -7.60
C GLY A 51 -2.19 -11.89 -6.14
N LYS A 52 -1.32 -11.47 -5.23
CA LYS A 52 -1.49 -11.63 -3.77
C LYS A 52 -1.91 -10.34 -3.11
N GLY A 53 -2.85 -10.43 -2.20
CA GLY A 53 -3.19 -9.45 -1.19
C GLY A 53 -2.88 -9.97 0.22
N ARG A 54 -3.16 -9.17 1.23
CA ARG A 54 -3.01 -9.57 2.65
C ARG A 54 -3.94 -10.74 3.01
N MET A 55 -3.57 -11.49 4.04
CA MET A 55 -4.36 -12.60 4.59
C MET A 55 -4.76 -13.63 3.51
N ASN A 56 -3.82 -13.93 2.60
CA ASN A 56 -3.99 -14.85 1.47
C ASN A 56 -5.12 -14.50 0.48
N ARG A 57 -5.64 -13.26 0.52
CA ARG A 57 -6.63 -12.82 -0.46
C ARG A 57 -6.02 -12.68 -1.84
N ARG A 58 -6.82 -12.93 -2.86
CA ARG A 58 -6.43 -12.75 -4.25
C ARG A 58 -6.49 -11.27 -4.63
N TRP A 59 -5.45 -10.78 -5.31
CA TRP A 59 -5.45 -9.46 -5.96
C TRP A 59 -5.67 -9.64 -7.46
N ILE A 60 -6.81 -9.24 -7.95
CA ILE A 60 -7.18 -9.38 -9.38
C ILE A 60 -6.40 -8.38 -10.21
N SER A 61 -5.60 -8.87 -11.14
CA SER A 61 -4.58 -8.08 -11.85
C SER A 61 -4.71 -8.19 -13.37
N PRO A 62 -5.80 -7.68 -14.00
CA PRO A 62 -5.94 -7.68 -15.45
C PRO A 62 -5.02 -6.65 -16.11
N SER A 63 -4.91 -6.68 -17.45
CA SER A 63 -4.21 -5.63 -18.20
C SER A 63 -4.78 -4.24 -17.90
N GLY A 64 -3.91 -3.24 -17.96
CA GLY A 64 -4.26 -1.83 -17.78
C GLY A 64 -4.00 -1.30 -16.37
N GLY A 65 -3.75 -2.17 -15.38
CA GLY A 65 -3.28 -1.75 -14.06
C GLY A 65 -1.77 -1.50 -14.02
N ILE A 66 -1.27 -1.22 -12.83
CA ILE A 66 0.15 -1.18 -12.50
C ILE A 66 0.35 -2.20 -11.39
N TRP A 67 1.04 -3.28 -11.72
CA TRP A 67 1.31 -4.40 -10.82
C TRP A 67 2.80 -4.55 -10.65
N LEU A 68 3.32 -4.18 -9.49
CA LEU A 68 4.76 -4.22 -9.26
C LEU A 68 5.10 -4.64 -7.83
N SER A 69 6.32 -5.16 -7.66
CA SER A 69 6.94 -5.43 -6.36
C SER A 69 8.37 -4.90 -6.38
N ILE A 70 8.80 -4.31 -5.27
CA ILE A 70 10.11 -3.67 -5.12
C ILE A 70 10.85 -4.37 -3.99
N ILE A 71 12.07 -4.82 -4.28
CA ILE A 71 12.98 -5.37 -3.27
C ILE A 71 13.73 -4.22 -2.62
N LEU A 72 13.67 -4.13 -1.29
CA LEU A 72 14.40 -3.16 -0.49
C LEU A 72 15.28 -3.87 0.54
N LYS A 73 16.43 -3.29 0.85
CA LYS A 73 17.34 -3.72 1.92
C LYS A 73 17.55 -2.54 2.89
N PRO A 74 16.51 -2.18 3.69
CA PRO A 74 16.53 -0.98 4.50
C PRO A 74 17.43 -1.13 5.72
N LYS A 75 18.12 -0.06 6.08
CA LYS A 75 18.95 0.03 7.30
C LYS A 75 18.15 0.63 8.45
N ILE A 76 17.01 0.02 8.78
CA ILE A 76 16.13 0.44 9.87
C ILE A 76 15.88 -0.75 10.82
N PRO A 77 15.52 -0.50 12.08
CA PRO A 77 15.12 -1.56 13.00
C PRO A 77 13.88 -2.32 12.51
N ALA A 78 13.85 -3.63 12.73
CA ALA A 78 12.72 -4.47 12.31
C ALA A 78 11.36 -3.99 12.86
N LYS A 79 11.35 -3.41 14.07
CA LYS A 79 10.14 -2.84 14.69
C LYS A 79 9.49 -1.71 13.89
N THR A 80 10.26 -0.95 13.11
CA THR A 80 9.77 0.13 12.24
C THR A 80 9.54 -0.32 10.79
N GLY A 81 9.81 -1.60 10.49
CA GLY A 81 9.59 -2.20 9.18
C GLY A 81 8.20 -1.97 8.59
N PRO A 82 7.09 -2.06 9.36
CA PRO A 82 5.75 -1.79 8.85
C PRO A 82 5.58 -0.42 8.19
N LEU A 83 6.40 0.60 8.54
CA LEU A 83 6.38 1.92 7.91
C LEU A 83 6.75 1.88 6.42
N LEU A 84 7.39 0.81 5.95
CA LEU A 84 7.63 0.58 4.51
C LEU A 84 6.31 0.50 3.70
N SER A 85 5.22 0.02 4.30
CA SER A 85 3.89 0.08 3.67
C SER A 85 3.41 1.52 3.52
N PHE A 86 3.67 2.37 4.51
CA PHE A 86 3.27 3.77 4.51
C PHE A 86 4.05 4.61 3.50
N ILE A 87 5.35 4.35 3.31
CA ILE A 87 6.07 5.03 2.23
C ILE A 87 5.50 4.67 0.85
N GLY A 88 5.06 3.43 0.67
CA GLY A 88 4.31 3.01 -0.52
C GLY A 88 3.02 3.80 -0.69
N ALA A 89 2.24 3.95 0.38
CA ALA A 89 0.97 4.68 0.37
C ALA A 89 1.17 6.17 0.06
N LEU A 90 2.12 6.83 0.71
CA LEU A 90 2.45 8.23 0.45
C LEU A 90 2.91 8.45 -0.99
N ALA A 91 3.81 7.61 -1.48
CA ALA A 91 4.32 7.72 -2.84
C ALA A 91 3.22 7.55 -3.90
N VAL A 92 2.29 6.61 -3.68
CA VAL A 92 1.14 6.42 -4.58
C VAL A 92 0.19 7.61 -4.50
N SER A 93 -0.18 8.08 -3.29
CA SER A 93 -1.08 9.22 -3.09
C SER A 93 -0.54 10.49 -3.73
N ASP A 94 0.73 10.82 -3.51
CA ASP A 94 1.38 11.98 -4.12
C ASP A 94 1.44 11.87 -5.66
N THR A 95 1.69 10.64 -6.16
CA THR A 95 1.72 10.41 -7.61
C THR A 95 0.33 10.56 -8.23
N ILE A 96 -0.72 10.07 -7.56
CA ILE A 96 -2.11 10.27 -7.99
C ILE A 96 -2.41 11.76 -8.07
N ALA A 97 -2.19 12.51 -6.98
CA ALA A 97 -2.46 13.93 -6.92
C ALA A 97 -1.73 14.70 -8.04
N GLN A 98 -0.43 14.46 -8.21
CA GLN A 98 0.37 15.19 -9.20
C GLN A 98 0.07 14.81 -10.66
N LYS A 99 -0.34 13.57 -10.93
CA LYS A 99 -0.61 13.09 -12.29
C LYS A 99 -2.05 13.26 -12.74
N THR A 100 -2.97 13.34 -11.82
CA THR A 100 -4.40 13.29 -12.12
C THR A 100 -5.20 14.44 -11.53
N GLY A 101 -4.67 15.14 -10.53
CA GLY A 101 -5.41 16.14 -9.74
C GLY A 101 -6.42 15.53 -8.78
N LEU A 102 -6.51 14.20 -8.68
CA LEU A 102 -7.43 13.53 -7.76
C LEU A 102 -6.84 13.51 -6.35
N GLU A 103 -7.66 13.75 -5.36
CA GLU A 103 -7.32 13.53 -3.95
C GLU A 103 -7.54 12.05 -3.59
N SER A 104 -6.69 11.54 -2.71
CA SER A 104 -6.78 10.16 -2.23
C SER A 104 -6.54 10.08 -0.73
N ASN A 105 -7.26 9.19 -0.07
CA ASN A 105 -7.14 8.90 1.35
C ASN A 105 -6.47 7.54 1.57
N VAL A 106 -5.91 7.36 2.75
CA VAL A 106 -5.36 6.07 3.19
C VAL A 106 -6.35 5.40 4.13
N LYS A 107 -6.70 4.16 3.84
CA LYS A 107 -7.39 3.28 4.78
C LYS A 107 -6.36 2.35 5.39
N TRP A 108 -6.19 2.48 6.70
CA TRP A 108 -5.26 1.62 7.44
C TRP A 108 -5.61 0.14 7.26
N PRO A 109 -4.61 -0.73 7.10
CA PRO A 109 -3.18 -0.39 7.15
C PRO A 109 -2.54 -0.12 5.78
N ASN A 110 -3.20 -0.36 4.64
CA ASN A 110 -2.50 -0.56 3.37
C ASN A 110 -3.30 -0.22 2.10
N ASP A 111 -4.47 0.37 2.21
CA ASP A 111 -5.32 0.65 1.05
C ASP A 111 -5.35 2.15 0.75
N ILE A 112 -5.42 2.50 -0.53
CA ILE A 112 -5.59 3.86 -1.00
C ILE A 112 -6.96 3.97 -1.65
N LEU A 113 -7.72 4.97 -1.22
CA LEU A 113 -9.09 5.21 -1.63
C LEU A 113 -9.19 6.53 -2.40
N ILE A 114 -10.12 6.58 -3.35
CA ILE A 114 -10.63 7.79 -4.00
C ILE A 114 -12.15 7.71 -3.93
N ASN A 115 -12.81 8.75 -3.42
CA ASN A 115 -14.25 8.75 -3.23
C ASN A 115 -14.75 7.50 -2.48
N HIS A 116 -14.07 7.12 -1.39
CA HIS A 116 -14.35 5.93 -0.56
C HIS A 116 -14.28 4.59 -1.32
N LYS A 117 -13.63 4.54 -2.50
CA LYS A 117 -13.45 3.33 -3.29
C LYS A 117 -11.96 3.01 -3.44
N LYS A 118 -11.64 1.73 -3.27
CA LYS A 118 -10.25 1.26 -3.34
C LYS A 118 -9.70 1.34 -4.76
N VAL A 119 -8.63 2.13 -4.93
CA VAL A 119 -7.89 2.29 -6.17
C VAL A 119 -6.54 1.57 -6.13
N CYS A 120 -5.96 1.38 -4.94
CA CYS A 120 -4.68 0.73 -4.76
C CYS A 120 -4.63 -0.09 -3.48
N GLY A 121 -3.89 -1.18 -3.50
CA GLY A 121 -3.51 -1.94 -2.32
C GLY A 121 -2.00 -2.13 -2.27
N ILE A 122 -1.45 -2.12 -1.05
CA ILE A 122 -0.04 -2.33 -0.79
C ILE A 122 0.12 -3.60 0.03
N LEU A 123 1.06 -4.46 -0.39
CA LEU A 123 1.45 -5.66 0.32
C LEU A 123 2.90 -5.52 0.75
N LEU A 124 3.19 -5.88 1.99
CA LEU A 124 4.53 -5.83 2.54
C LEU A 124 4.91 -7.19 3.11
N ASP A 125 5.98 -7.77 2.59
CA ASP A 125 6.66 -8.92 3.17
C ASP A 125 8.04 -8.50 3.66
N ILE A 126 8.42 -8.95 4.86
CA ILE A 126 9.69 -8.62 5.51
C ILE A 126 10.36 -9.89 5.98
N ALA A 127 11.60 -10.09 5.60
CA ALA A 127 12.49 -11.06 6.21
C ALA A 127 13.41 -10.37 7.23
N THR A 128 13.52 -10.94 8.42
CA THR A 128 14.32 -10.37 9.51
C THR A 128 15.39 -11.35 9.98
N LYS A 129 16.52 -10.78 10.41
CA LYS A 129 17.58 -11.50 11.10
C LYS A 129 17.88 -10.79 12.42
N GLY A 130 17.37 -11.36 13.51
CA GLY A 130 17.38 -10.68 14.82
C GLY A 130 16.54 -9.39 14.77
N SER A 131 17.11 -8.28 15.20
CA SER A 131 16.47 -6.95 15.20
C SER A 131 16.59 -6.18 13.88
N SER A 132 17.24 -6.75 12.88
CA SER A 132 17.49 -6.11 11.57
C SER A 132 16.60 -6.70 10.49
N ILE A 133 16.32 -5.89 9.47
CA ILE A 133 15.64 -6.34 8.25
C ILE A 133 16.72 -6.84 7.27
N GLU A 134 16.56 -8.08 6.81
CA GLU A 134 17.43 -8.66 5.80
C GLU A 134 17.01 -8.16 4.40
N TYR A 135 15.71 -8.25 4.11
CA TYR A 135 15.09 -7.63 2.96
C TYR A 135 13.60 -7.35 3.26
N ALA A 136 13.04 -6.45 2.48
CA ALA A 136 11.60 -6.21 2.43
C ALA A 136 11.14 -6.19 0.97
N VAL A 137 9.93 -6.67 0.71
CA VAL A 137 9.30 -6.59 -0.61
C VAL A 137 8.00 -5.81 -0.49
N ILE A 138 7.94 -4.67 -1.16
CA ILE A 138 6.75 -3.85 -1.23
C ILE A 138 6.03 -4.15 -2.54
N GLY A 139 4.90 -4.86 -2.48
CA GLY A 139 3.97 -5.04 -3.58
C GLY A 139 3.01 -3.86 -3.69
N ILE A 140 2.86 -3.30 -4.87
CA ILE A 140 1.94 -2.18 -5.15
C ILE A 140 1.05 -2.56 -6.33
N GLY A 141 -0.25 -2.68 -6.04
CA GLY A 141 -1.27 -2.93 -7.06
C GLY A 141 -2.16 -1.71 -7.25
N ILE A 142 -2.06 -1.05 -8.42
CA ILE A 142 -2.86 0.16 -8.73
C ILE A 142 -3.81 -0.14 -9.88
N ASN A 143 -5.08 0.09 -9.66
CA ASN A 143 -6.11 0.07 -10.68
C ASN A 143 -6.00 1.35 -11.55
N ALA A 144 -4.95 1.45 -12.38
CA ALA A 144 -4.74 2.65 -13.19
C ALA A 144 -5.80 2.77 -14.31
N ASN A 145 -5.69 1.93 -15.34
CA ASN A 145 -6.62 1.88 -16.47
C ASN A 145 -7.36 0.53 -16.54
N ALA A 146 -7.32 -0.25 -15.47
CA ALA A 146 -7.94 -1.56 -15.41
C ALA A 146 -9.47 -1.48 -15.59
N ASN A 147 -10.05 -2.49 -16.21
CA ASN A 147 -11.50 -2.62 -16.31
C ASN A 147 -12.06 -3.13 -14.98
N ILE A 148 -12.74 -2.24 -14.24
CA ILE A 148 -13.27 -2.55 -12.93
C ILE A 148 -14.36 -3.63 -12.95
N ARG A 149 -15.17 -3.71 -14.00
CA ARG A 149 -16.18 -4.79 -14.14
C ARG A 149 -15.51 -6.18 -14.11
N LYS A 150 -14.34 -6.31 -14.79
CA LYS A 150 -13.56 -7.56 -14.73
C LYS A 150 -12.98 -7.83 -13.36
N ILE A 151 -12.62 -6.80 -12.59
CA ILE A 151 -12.11 -6.98 -11.23
C ILE A 151 -13.24 -7.45 -10.32
N ILE A 152 -14.37 -6.75 -10.30
CA ILE A 152 -15.53 -7.04 -9.45
C ILE A 152 -16.05 -8.47 -9.69
N GLN A 153 -16.07 -8.92 -10.95
CA GLN A 153 -16.56 -10.26 -11.33
C GLN A 153 -15.80 -11.41 -10.66
N TYR A 154 -14.56 -11.17 -10.22
CA TYR A 154 -13.69 -12.18 -9.59
C TYR A 154 -13.41 -11.91 -8.10
N ILE A 155 -14.14 -10.99 -7.47
CA ILE A 155 -14.08 -10.77 -6.01
C ILE A 155 -15.24 -11.54 -5.39
N ASP A 156 -14.92 -12.66 -4.73
CA ASP A 156 -15.92 -13.56 -4.15
C ASP A 156 -16.83 -12.87 -3.12
N ASP A 157 -16.25 -12.00 -2.27
CA ASP A 157 -16.96 -11.30 -1.18
C ASP A 157 -17.16 -9.81 -1.47
N TYR A 158 -17.35 -9.42 -2.73
CA TYR A 158 -17.47 -8.00 -3.09
C TYR A 158 -18.63 -7.29 -2.37
N GLN A 159 -19.74 -7.98 -2.15
CA GLN A 159 -20.92 -7.43 -1.47
C GLN A 159 -20.71 -7.24 0.04
N GLU A 160 -19.79 -7.99 0.64
CA GLU A 160 -19.44 -7.86 2.07
C GLU A 160 -18.30 -6.86 2.30
N SER A 161 -17.69 -6.34 1.23
CA SER A 161 -16.66 -5.32 1.33
C SER A 161 -17.30 -3.99 1.75
N ASP A 162 -16.77 -3.37 2.80
CA ASP A 162 -17.15 -2.04 3.27
C ASP A 162 -16.69 -0.92 2.32
N VAL A 163 -15.86 -1.25 1.34
CA VAL A 163 -15.31 -0.31 0.34
C VAL A 163 -15.50 -0.85 -1.06
N GLY A 164 -16.08 -0.05 -1.93
CA GLY A 164 -16.13 -0.35 -3.35
C GLY A 164 -14.74 -0.37 -4.00
N VAL A 165 -14.68 -0.79 -5.27
CA VAL A 165 -13.44 -0.77 -6.06
C VAL A 165 -13.57 0.22 -7.22
N THR A 166 -12.50 0.95 -7.50
CA THR A 166 -12.43 1.89 -8.62
C THR A 166 -11.08 1.83 -9.33
N SER A 167 -10.94 2.60 -10.41
CA SER A 167 -9.67 2.84 -11.12
C SER A 167 -9.47 4.33 -11.38
N LEU A 168 -8.21 4.74 -11.57
CA LEU A 168 -7.92 6.13 -11.95
C LEU A 168 -8.68 6.53 -13.21
N LYS A 169 -8.76 5.64 -14.21
CA LYS A 169 -9.54 5.87 -15.41
C LYS A 169 -11.01 6.15 -15.12
N ASN A 170 -11.64 5.40 -14.21
CA ASN A 170 -13.04 5.62 -13.86
C ASN A 170 -13.24 6.96 -13.16
N GLU A 171 -12.38 7.30 -12.20
CA GLU A 171 -12.46 8.58 -11.47
C GLU A 171 -12.13 9.79 -12.36
N LEU A 172 -11.43 9.56 -13.49
CA LEU A 172 -11.15 10.57 -14.53
C LEU A 172 -12.17 10.56 -15.67
N SER A 173 -13.38 10.06 -15.43
CA SER A 173 -14.45 10.01 -16.44
C SER A 173 -14.03 9.32 -17.75
N GLY A 174 -13.27 8.24 -17.64
CA GLY A 174 -12.82 7.42 -18.78
C GLY A 174 -11.47 7.83 -19.39
N LYS A 175 -10.84 8.92 -18.95
CA LYS A 175 -9.51 9.33 -19.44
C LYS A 175 -8.41 8.39 -18.96
N TYR A 176 -7.53 8.00 -19.89
CA TYR A 176 -6.41 7.09 -19.58
C TYR A 176 -5.25 7.82 -18.91
N VAL A 177 -4.65 7.16 -17.92
CA VAL A 177 -3.41 7.60 -17.30
C VAL A 177 -2.22 7.01 -18.07
N SER A 178 -1.22 7.82 -18.36
CA SER A 178 0.06 7.35 -18.91
C SER A 178 0.82 6.57 -17.86
N ARG A 179 0.71 5.23 -17.86
CA ARG A 179 1.39 4.34 -16.90
C ARG A 179 2.91 4.54 -16.85
N PRO A 180 3.65 4.71 -17.98
CA PRO A 180 5.08 4.99 -17.92
C PRO A 180 5.42 6.34 -17.23
N SER A 181 4.60 7.38 -17.46
CA SER A 181 4.76 8.67 -16.79
C SER A 181 4.44 8.59 -15.30
N PHE A 182 3.42 7.79 -14.95
CA PHE A 182 3.03 7.53 -13.56
C PHE A 182 4.13 6.77 -12.82
N LEU A 183 4.62 5.67 -13.38
CA LEU A 183 5.69 4.86 -12.79
C LEU A 183 6.99 5.67 -12.57
N LYS A 184 7.32 6.55 -13.50
CA LYS A 184 8.49 7.42 -13.33
C LYS A 184 8.39 8.25 -12.06
N LEU A 185 7.28 8.94 -11.86
CA LEU A 185 7.06 9.77 -10.68
C LEU A 185 6.91 8.92 -9.41
N LEU A 186 6.24 7.78 -9.50
CA LEU A 186 6.08 6.85 -8.38
C LEU A 186 7.45 6.40 -7.83
N PHE A 187 8.39 6.05 -8.71
CA PHE A 187 9.73 5.66 -8.28
C PHE A 187 10.49 6.82 -7.63
N GLU A 188 10.38 8.05 -8.17
CA GLU A 188 10.97 9.25 -7.57
C GLU A 188 10.40 9.52 -6.17
N ARG A 189 9.08 9.35 -5.97
CA ARG A 189 8.42 9.52 -4.66
C ARG A 189 8.77 8.40 -3.68
N LEU A 190 8.78 7.16 -4.14
CA LEU A 190 9.19 6.02 -3.32
C LEU A 190 10.63 6.18 -2.81
N GLU A 191 11.57 6.56 -3.68
CA GLU A 191 12.96 6.79 -3.28
C GLU A 191 13.09 7.93 -2.29
N HIS A 192 12.32 9.01 -2.47
CA HIS A 192 12.26 10.14 -1.53
C HIS A 192 11.82 9.68 -0.13
N TYR A 193 10.70 8.96 -0.03
CA TYR A 193 10.18 8.50 1.25
C TYR A 193 11.03 7.40 1.86
N TYR A 194 11.61 6.54 1.05
CA TYR A 194 12.55 5.52 1.50
C TYR A 194 13.79 6.16 2.14
N ALA A 195 14.42 7.12 1.47
CA ALA A 195 15.56 7.85 2.01
C ALA A 195 15.19 8.68 3.26
N LEU A 196 13.94 9.13 3.37
CA LEU A 196 13.45 9.81 4.57
C LEU A 196 13.31 8.84 5.73
N LEU A 197 12.77 7.64 5.49
CA LEU A 197 12.62 6.60 6.52
C LEU A 197 13.98 6.17 7.09
N GLU A 198 15.02 6.11 6.27
CA GLU A 198 16.39 5.77 6.71
C GLU A 198 17.05 6.86 7.58
N LYS A 199 16.39 8.02 7.81
CA LYS A 199 16.82 9.04 8.77
C LYS A 199 16.36 8.75 10.23
N GLU A 200 16.16 7.48 10.54
CA GLU A 200 15.77 6.98 11.86
C GLU A 200 14.46 7.59 12.38
N GLU A 201 14.42 7.92 13.67
CA GLU A 201 13.21 8.39 14.35
C GLU A 201 12.62 9.66 13.71
N LYS A 202 13.47 10.62 13.33
CA LYS A 202 13.02 11.87 12.70
C LYS A 202 12.28 11.59 11.38
N GLY A 203 12.80 10.66 10.59
CA GLY A 203 12.16 10.26 9.33
C GLY A 203 10.84 9.54 9.55
N SER A 204 10.80 8.63 10.53
CA SER A 204 9.59 7.89 10.92
C SER A 204 8.47 8.84 11.36
N ILE A 205 8.75 9.82 12.21
CA ILE A 205 7.79 10.82 12.68
C ILE A 205 7.20 11.62 11.50
N VAL A 206 8.04 12.05 10.56
CA VAL A 206 7.56 12.80 9.38
C VAL A 206 6.62 11.93 8.53
N ILE A 207 6.96 10.65 8.32
CA ILE A 207 6.12 9.71 7.57
C ILE A 207 4.78 9.50 8.28
N LEU A 208 4.79 9.22 9.58
CA LEU A 208 3.58 9.03 10.37
C LEU A 208 2.66 10.24 10.31
N ASN A 209 3.20 11.44 10.55
CA ASN A 209 2.43 12.69 10.45
C ASN A 209 1.81 12.92 9.06
N GLN A 210 2.49 12.50 7.99
CA GLN A 210 1.95 12.63 6.64
C GLN A 210 0.87 11.59 6.35
N ILE A 211 1.00 10.38 6.89
CA ILE A 211 -0.04 9.34 6.79
C ILE A 211 -1.27 9.74 7.59
N GLU A 212 -1.12 10.21 8.82
CA GLU A 212 -2.25 10.62 9.67
C GLU A 212 -3.13 11.69 9.00
N LYS A 213 -2.52 12.65 8.31
CA LYS A 213 -3.26 13.67 7.53
C LYS A 213 -4.12 13.09 6.40
N ARG A 214 -3.84 11.85 5.98
CA ARG A 214 -4.55 11.15 4.89
C ARG A 214 -5.39 9.99 5.39
N LEU A 215 -5.31 9.65 6.69
CA LEU A 215 -6.10 8.56 7.27
C LEU A 215 -7.57 8.95 7.36
N GLU A 216 -8.40 8.28 6.59
CA GLU A 216 -9.83 8.54 6.53
C GLU A 216 -10.55 8.22 7.85
N MET A 217 -9.99 7.32 8.65
CA MET A 217 -10.63 6.78 9.84
C MET A 217 -10.29 7.51 11.15
N LEU A 218 -9.40 8.50 11.16
CA LEU A 218 -9.06 9.21 12.39
C LEU A 218 -10.27 9.95 12.98
N ASN A 219 -10.37 9.92 14.30
CA ASN A 219 -11.47 10.48 15.08
C ASN A 219 -12.84 9.84 14.76
N THR A 220 -12.84 8.61 14.21
CA THR A 220 -14.08 7.83 14.00
C THR A 220 -14.04 6.53 14.79
N ILE A 221 -15.21 5.98 15.09
CA ILE A 221 -15.32 4.63 15.66
C ILE A 221 -15.05 3.63 14.55
N VAL A 222 -14.07 2.77 14.78
CA VAL A 222 -13.68 1.71 13.84
C VAL A 222 -13.82 0.34 14.48
N THR A 223 -14.07 -0.64 13.64
CA THR A 223 -13.99 -2.05 14.00
C THR A 223 -12.81 -2.66 13.28
N ILE A 224 -11.88 -3.27 14.01
CA ILE A 224 -10.77 -4.02 13.44
C ILE A 224 -11.11 -5.50 13.53
N GLN A 225 -11.24 -6.13 12.36
CA GLN A 225 -11.40 -7.58 12.27
C GLN A 225 -10.01 -8.23 12.16
N GLN A 226 -9.70 -9.07 13.12
CA GLN A 226 -8.57 -10.02 13.08
C GLN A 226 -9.12 -11.44 12.85
N THR A 227 -8.25 -12.44 12.69
CA THR A 227 -8.67 -13.84 12.42
C THR A 227 -9.66 -14.32 13.47
N ASP A 228 -9.35 -14.17 14.75
CA ASP A 228 -10.12 -14.72 15.87
C ASP A 228 -10.69 -13.65 16.81
N ASN A 229 -10.52 -12.38 16.48
CA ASN A 229 -10.91 -11.28 17.37
C ASN A 229 -11.46 -10.09 16.61
N ARG A 230 -12.37 -9.39 17.27
CA ARG A 230 -12.94 -8.11 16.81
C ARG A 230 -12.69 -7.05 17.87
N ILE A 231 -12.07 -5.96 17.48
CA ILE A 231 -11.75 -4.83 18.36
C ILE A 231 -12.50 -3.60 17.86
N GLU A 232 -13.27 -2.96 18.74
CA GLU A 232 -13.95 -1.71 18.44
C GLU A 232 -13.39 -0.58 19.30
N GLY A 233 -13.20 0.59 18.72
CA GLY A 233 -12.72 1.76 19.42
C GLY A 233 -12.65 3.00 18.55
N LEU A 234 -12.45 4.15 19.19
CA LEU A 234 -12.17 5.43 18.52
C LEU A 234 -10.72 5.45 18.04
N ALA A 235 -10.51 5.65 16.75
CA ALA A 235 -9.16 5.75 16.17
C ALA A 235 -8.54 7.11 16.51
N LEU A 236 -7.46 7.11 17.30
CA LEU A 236 -6.83 8.34 17.79
C LEU A 236 -5.61 8.77 16.97
N GLY A 237 -4.85 7.82 16.43
CA GLY A 237 -3.59 8.10 15.74
C GLY A 237 -2.80 6.82 15.47
N LEU A 238 -1.53 7.00 15.14
CA LEU A 238 -0.58 5.91 14.87
C LEU A 238 0.52 5.83 15.93
N GLY A 239 0.88 4.62 16.31
CA GLY A 239 2.09 4.33 17.08
C GLY A 239 3.35 4.50 16.22
N LEU A 240 4.51 4.57 16.86
CA LEU A 240 5.81 4.73 16.17
C LEU A 240 6.18 3.56 15.25
N ASP A 241 5.56 2.40 15.44
CA ASP A 241 5.68 1.22 14.58
C ASP A 241 4.59 1.15 13.49
N GLY A 242 3.72 2.17 13.40
CA GLY A 242 2.59 2.22 12.46
C GLY A 242 1.35 1.47 12.94
N SER A 243 1.32 0.98 14.17
CA SER A 243 0.11 0.44 14.80
C SER A 243 -0.99 1.49 14.91
N LEU A 244 -2.26 1.07 14.79
CA LEU A 244 -3.39 1.96 15.00
C LEU A 244 -3.72 2.04 16.48
N ILE A 245 -3.75 3.25 17.04
CA ILE A 245 -4.08 3.50 18.44
C ILE A 245 -5.59 3.68 18.56
N LEU A 246 -6.25 2.81 19.32
CA LEU A 246 -7.68 2.86 19.58
C LEU A 246 -7.97 3.15 21.04
N LYS A 247 -8.97 4.00 21.29
CA LYS A 247 -9.56 4.19 22.61
C LYS A 247 -10.86 3.37 22.69
N LYS A 248 -10.90 2.40 23.59
CA LYS A 248 -12.10 1.58 23.85
C LYS A 248 -13.17 2.33 24.62
N LYS A 249 -14.37 1.75 24.71
CA LYS A 249 -15.52 2.32 25.47
C LYS A 249 -15.22 2.49 26.96
N ASP A 250 -14.38 1.63 27.53
CA ASP A 250 -13.94 1.72 28.94
C ASP A 250 -12.84 2.78 29.18
N GLY A 251 -12.43 3.50 28.12
CA GLY A 251 -11.40 4.52 28.15
C GLY A 251 -9.96 3.98 27.99
N SER A 252 -9.75 2.66 27.98
CA SER A 252 -8.44 2.06 27.79
C SER A 252 -7.90 2.26 26.38
N LEU A 253 -6.58 2.40 26.26
CA LEU A 253 -5.91 2.48 24.96
C LEU A 253 -5.37 1.11 24.55
N ILE A 254 -5.48 0.81 23.27
CA ILE A 254 -4.90 -0.40 22.68
C ILE A 254 -4.21 -0.06 21.36
N GLU A 255 -3.04 -0.65 21.14
CA GLU A 255 -2.33 -0.61 19.86
C GLU A 255 -2.63 -1.84 19.03
N VAL A 256 -3.13 -1.64 17.82
CA VAL A 256 -3.48 -2.71 16.88
C VAL A 256 -2.48 -2.70 15.71
N ARG A 257 -1.75 -3.80 15.54
CA ARG A 257 -0.68 -3.92 14.53
C ARG A 257 -1.14 -4.54 13.22
N SER A 258 -2.26 -5.28 13.23
CA SER A 258 -2.78 -5.96 12.04
C SER A 258 -4.29 -6.14 12.14
N GLY A 259 -4.93 -6.34 11.00
CA GLY A 259 -6.37 -6.55 10.88
C GLY A 259 -6.95 -5.75 9.72
N ASP A 260 -8.23 -5.95 9.46
CA ASP A 260 -9.00 -5.18 8.48
C ASP A 260 -9.86 -4.15 9.21
N ALA A 261 -9.57 -2.88 8.98
CA ALA A 261 -10.32 -1.80 9.59
C ALA A 261 -11.62 -1.53 8.79
N ARG A 262 -12.74 -1.48 9.49
CA ARG A 262 -14.03 -1.04 8.96
C ARG A 262 -14.49 0.19 9.74
N MET A 263 -14.86 1.24 9.03
CA MET A 263 -15.45 2.42 9.67
C MET A 263 -16.89 2.10 10.07
N GLY A 264 -17.24 2.41 11.30
CA GLY A 264 -18.62 2.31 11.77
C GLY A 264 -19.51 3.27 10.97
N VAL A 265 -20.70 2.82 10.59
CA VAL A 265 -21.72 3.74 10.07
C VAL A 265 -22.05 4.72 11.18
N ILE A 266 -21.70 6.00 11.01
CA ILE A 266 -22.17 7.06 11.90
C ILE A 266 -23.70 7.09 11.76
N LYS A 267 -24.42 6.39 12.65
CA LYS A 267 -25.82 6.71 12.85
C LYS A 267 -25.81 8.14 13.37
N GLN A 268 -26.16 9.09 12.52
CA GLN A 268 -26.53 10.42 12.99
C GLN A 268 -27.60 10.21 14.07
N ILE A 269 -27.21 10.42 15.32
CA ILE A 269 -28.16 10.60 16.39
C ILE A 269 -28.85 11.90 16.01
N ARG A 270 -30.03 11.80 15.43
CA ARG A 270 -30.97 12.95 15.33
C ARG A 270 -31.45 13.20 16.74
N ASP A 271 -31.00 14.29 17.34
CA ASP A 271 -31.57 14.90 18.52
C ASP A 271 -33.01 15.30 18.23
#